data_a6d6c942fd21387e5877fd8437316bfc
#
_entry.id   a6d6c942fd21387e5877fd8437316bfc
#
_cell.length_a   1.000
_cell.length_b   1.000
_cell.length_c   1.000
_cell.angle_alpha   90.00
_cell.angle_beta   90.00
_cell.angle_gamma   90.00
#
_symmetry.space_group_name_H-M   'P 1'
#
loop_
_entity.id
_entity.type
_entity.pdbx_description
1 polymer ?
#
loop_
_entity_poly.entity_id
_entity_poly.type
_entity_poly.pdbx_seq_one_letter_code
_entity_poly.pdbx_strand_id
1 'polypeptide(L)'
;MFKRTALILFLMIFIISFSTCSNSKTGVPYKALHADGQWIKDSQGRVVILRGINAGGDSKIPPFIPFTSETSAAQIKSWGMNFVRYVTVWEGLEPTESDYNTAYLDDMAKRVNWLTSRGIYVFIDMHQDLFAREFCGDGAPQWAATGDPSQLAVPCGQNWFLNYPSPPVAQSFTRFWTDTTLQSHFINVFKLIAQKFRNNSMVVGYELFNEPWNGYFTGSTFEKDYLAPFYQKVIDAIRSEDPGAMIFFEPYVLFGGIPQSNLPPLLRGNLVYAPHFYAIGVTTGGATNITAAISGIDQDLTLVQQKAQALGTPEILGEFGAAPTTTGIAVIQGYYNMLDKHLMGGTIWDYAVADTWNNEGMSLVNPDLSERPYVNAVVRPYPMAIAGIPDLISFSTTTGDFRLEFEEDGVTAPTVIYIPPRVYPAGISVQTSDGVYVTDTASNELYFTATSSVQKHWIDITPAP
;
A
#
# COMPACT_ATOMS: atom_id res chain seq x y z
N MET A 1 18.76 41.86 68.89
CA MET A 1 17.58 42.19 68.10
C MET A 1 17.85 41.78 66.65
N PHE A 2 17.59 40.49 66.33
CA PHE A 2 17.94 39.95 64.97
C PHE A 2 16.62 39.69 64.22
N LYS A 3 16.45 40.41 63.14
CA LYS A 3 15.36 40.17 62.18
C LYS A 3 15.73 39.01 61.27
N ARG A 4 14.95 37.93 61.29
CA ARG A 4 15.05 36.82 60.35
C ARG A 4 14.19 37.16 59.11
N THR A 5 14.83 37.32 57.98
CA THR A 5 14.18 37.47 56.67
C THR A 5 14.00 36.07 56.08
N ALA A 6 12.74 35.65 55.91
CA ALA A 6 12.42 34.38 55.24
C ALA A 6 12.47 34.58 53.72
N LEU A 7 13.31 33.83 53.05
CA LEU A 7 13.38 33.75 51.59
C LEU A 7 12.39 32.70 51.08
N ILE A 8 11.32 33.15 50.46
CA ILE A 8 10.35 32.26 49.81
C ILE A 8 10.86 31.96 48.41
N LEU A 9 11.29 30.73 48.19
CA LEU A 9 11.74 30.21 46.89
C LEU A 9 10.47 29.78 46.11
N PHE A 10 10.10 30.56 45.09
CA PHE A 10 9.04 30.16 44.13
C PHE A 10 9.63 29.14 43.16
N LEU A 11 9.25 27.89 43.34
CA LEU A 11 9.53 26.82 42.37
C LEU A 11 8.54 26.95 41.21
N MET A 12 8.95 27.55 40.10
CA MET A 12 8.18 27.49 38.85
C MET A 12 8.29 26.09 38.29
N ILE A 13 7.26 25.28 38.45
CA ILE A 13 7.10 24.02 37.72
C ILE A 13 6.67 24.39 36.29
N PHE A 14 7.61 24.30 35.37
CA PHE A 14 7.29 24.29 33.92
C PHE A 14 6.61 22.97 33.60
N ILE A 15 5.26 22.97 33.57
CA ILE A 15 4.50 21.89 32.95
C ILE A 15 4.66 22.06 31.46
N ILE A 16 5.59 21.31 30.85
CA ILE A 16 5.65 21.13 29.39
C ILE A 16 4.44 20.25 29.06
N SER A 17 3.34 20.90 28.71
CA SER A 17 2.21 20.23 28.07
C SER A 17 2.68 19.80 26.67
N PHE A 18 3.00 18.53 26.53
CA PHE A 18 3.02 17.92 25.21
C PHE A 18 1.58 17.96 24.68
N SER A 19 1.27 19.00 23.90
CA SER A 19 0.07 18.99 23.09
C SER A 19 0.23 17.88 22.06
N THR A 20 -0.37 16.71 22.34
CA THR A 20 -0.68 15.75 21.31
C THR A 20 -1.59 16.48 20.31
N CYS A 21 -1.04 16.78 19.14
CA CYS A 21 -1.79 17.38 18.04
C CYS A 21 -2.76 16.32 17.52
N SER A 22 -3.91 16.15 18.18
CA SER A 22 -4.98 15.37 17.62
C SER A 22 -5.54 16.16 16.43
N ASN A 23 -5.43 15.63 15.24
CA ASN A 23 -5.91 16.23 14.00
C ASN A 23 -7.44 16.45 13.94
N SER A 24 -8.18 16.22 15.02
CA SER A 24 -9.61 16.49 15.13
C SER A 24 -10.00 17.99 15.13
N LYS A 25 -9.02 18.89 15.10
CA LYS A 25 -9.29 20.35 15.19
C LYS A 25 -9.54 21.07 13.87
N THR A 26 -9.40 20.42 12.72
CA THR A 26 -9.60 21.08 11.42
C THR A 26 -11.04 21.01 10.89
N GLY A 27 -11.92 20.22 11.51
CA GLY A 27 -13.32 20.08 11.04
C GLY A 27 -13.47 19.40 9.67
N VAL A 28 -12.39 18.91 9.08
CA VAL A 28 -12.42 18.19 7.81
C VAL A 28 -12.67 16.71 8.08
N PRO A 29 -13.77 16.11 7.55
CA PRO A 29 -14.00 14.68 7.74
C PRO A 29 -12.91 13.86 7.02
N TYR A 30 -12.39 12.83 7.70
CA TYR A 30 -11.55 11.84 7.05
C TYR A 30 -12.33 11.10 5.96
N LYS A 31 -11.60 10.47 5.05
CA LYS A 31 -12.12 9.41 4.18
C LYS A 31 -12.61 8.22 5.03
N ALA A 32 -13.02 7.13 4.38
CA ALA A 32 -13.45 5.93 5.09
C ALA A 32 -12.37 5.35 6.02
N LEU A 33 -11.09 5.61 5.70
CA LEU A 33 -9.93 5.21 6.50
C LEU A 33 -9.03 6.40 6.82
N HIS A 34 -8.27 6.29 7.91
CA HIS A 34 -7.26 7.27 8.33
C HIS A 34 -6.12 6.59 9.10
N ALA A 35 -4.95 7.22 9.09
CA ALA A 35 -3.80 6.82 9.91
C ALA A 35 -3.96 7.35 11.34
N ASP A 36 -3.82 6.47 12.34
CA ASP A 36 -3.86 6.78 13.77
C ASP A 36 -2.75 6.00 14.50
N GLY A 37 -1.67 6.71 14.84
CA GLY A 37 -0.47 6.09 15.39
C GLY A 37 0.16 5.08 14.41
N GLN A 38 0.26 3.84 14.83
CA GLN A 38 0.80 2.73 14.05
C GLN A 38 -0.28 1.97 13.24
N TRP A 39 -1.53 2.43 13.28
CA TRP A 39 -2.64 1.71 12.69
C TRP A 39 -3.38 2.52 11.64
N ILE A 40 -3.91 1.83 10.64
CA ILE A 40 -4.95 2.37 9.78
C ILE A 40 -6.28 2.01 10.42
N LYS A 41 -7.12 3.01 10.69
CA LYS A 41 -8.42 2.84 11.33
C LYS A 41 -9.56 3.29 10.44
N ASP A 42 -10.73 2.68 10.64
CA ASP A 42 -11.97 3.14 10.04
C ASP A 42 -12.68 4.21 10.91
N SER A 43 -13.81 4.70 10.44
CA SER A 43 -14.62 5.72 11.14
C SER A 43 -15.22 5.23 12.46
N GLN A 44 -15.22 3.92 12.74
CA GLN A 44 -15.68 3.31 13.97
C GLN A 44 -14.53 3.08 14.96
N GLY A 45 -13.30 3.44 14.61
CA GLY A 45 -12.09 3.28 15.41
C GLY A 45 -11.45 1.90 15.32
N ARG A 46 -11.99 0.98 14.51
CA ARG A 46 -11.43 -0.37 14.34
C ARG A 46 -10.11 -0.31 13.54
N VAL A 47 -9.15 -1.13 13.93
CA VAL A 47 -7.94 -1.36 13.12
C VAL A 47 -8.32 -2.15 11.88
N VAL A 48 -7.92 -1.67 10.70
CA VAL A 48 -8.22 -2.28 9.41
C VAL A 48 -6.96 -2.93 8.84
N ILE A 49 -7.02 -4.25 8.60
CA ILE A 49 -5.97 -4.96 7.88
C ILE A 49 -6.31 -4.93 6.38
N LEU A 50 -5.44 -4.30 5.61
CA LEU A 50 -5.62 -4.15 4.17
C LEU A 50 -5.02 -5.34 3.44
N ARG A 51 -5.84 -6.15 2.79
CA ARG A 51 -5.42 -7.24 1.90
C ARG A 51 -5.88 -6.91 0.50
N GLY A 52 -4.93 -6.65 -0.37
CA GLY A 52 -5.24 -6.09 -1.67
C GLY A 52 -4.37 -6.58 -2.81
N ILE A 53 -4.60 -5.94 -3.95
CA ILE A 53 -3.92 -6.22 -5.21
C ILE A 53 -3.59 -4.91 -5.92
N ASN A 54 -2.50 -4.91 -6.66
CA ASN A 54 -2.20 -3.86 -7.62
C ASN A 54 -3.07 -4.06 -8.87
N ALA A 55 -3.87 -3.07 -9.25
CA ALA A 55 -4.54 -3.03 -10.54
C ALA A 55 -3.54 -2.44 -11.53
N GLY A 56 -2.63 -3.30 -12.04
CA GLY A 56 -1.26 -2.97 -12.36
C GLY A 56 -0.85 -3.04 -13.82
N GLY A 57 -0.20 -4.11 -14.23
CA GLY A 57 0.64 -4.20 -15.43
C GLY A 57 0.08 -3.64 -16.73
N ASP A 58 -1.22 -3.81 -16.99
CA ASP A 58 -1.87 -3.27 -18.19
C ASP A 58 -1.97 -1.72 -18.17
N SER A 59 -1.88 -1.08 -16.98
CA SER A 59 -1.82 0.39 -16.86
C SER A 59 -0.50 1.00 -17.32
N LYS A 60 0.54 0.20 -17.51
CA LYS A 60 1.88 0.66 -17.92
C LYS A 60 1.98 0.90 -19.43
N ILE A 61 1.00 0.46 -20.20
CA ILE A 61 0.96 0.61 -21.67
C ILE A 61 -0.33 1.30 -22.12
N PRO A 62 -0.32 2.06 -23.24
CA PRO A 62 -1.54 2.67 -23.76
C PRO A 62 -2.64 1.61 -24.04
N PRO A 63 -3.89 1.87 -23.65
CA PRO A 63 -4.44 3.15 -23.18
C PRO A 63 -4.32 3.43 -21.68
N PHE A 64 -3.39 2.81 -20.95
CA PHE A 64 -3.06 3.01 -19.55
C PHE A 64 -4.19 2.63 -18.56
N ILE A 65 -4.91 1.57 -18.85
CA ILE A 65 -6.06 1.11 -18.05
C ILE A 65 -5.88 -0.35 -17.61
N PRO A 66 -6.09 -0.67 -16.30
CA PRO A 66 -5.79 -2.00 -15.78
C PRO A 66 -6.78 -3.08 -16.23
N PHE A 67 -8.02 -2.71 -16.53
CA PHE A 67 -9.08 -3.62 -16.98
C PHE A 67 -10.24 -2.87 -17.63
N THR A 68 -10.96 -3.55 -18.53
CA THR A 68 -12.02 -2.94 -19.36
C THR A 68 -13.43 -3.24 -18.88
N SER A 69 -13.61 -4.20 -17.94
CA SER A 69 -14.91 -4.67 -17.46
C SER A 69 -15.04 -4.59 -15.95
N GLU A 70 -16.25 -4.29 -15.45
CA GLU A 70 -16.55 -4.37 -14.02
C GLU A 70 -16.51 -5.81 -13.47
N THR A 71 -16.48 -6.82 -14.34
CA THR A 71 -16.26 -8.23 -13.96
C THR A 71 -14.94 -8.40 -13.22
N SER A 72 -13.89 -7.67 -13.61
CA SER A 72 -12.61 -7.68 -12.90
C SER A 72 -12.73 -7.19 -11.46
N ALA A 73 -13.47 -6.11 -11.22
CA ALA A 73 -13.72 -5.62 -9.86
C ALA A 73 -14.56 -6.63 -9.04
N ALA A 74 -15.52 -7.31 -9.66
CA ALA A 74 -16.29 -8.37 -9.02
C ALA A 74 -15.40 -9.58 -8.67
N GLN A 75 -14.47 -9.95 -9.54
CA GLN A 75 -13.52 -11.03 -9.30
C GLN A 75 -12.57 -10.70 -8.13
N ILE A 76 -12.00 -9.50 -8.11
CA ILE A 76 -11.15 -9.03 -7.00
C ILE A 76 -11.95 -9.11 -5.67
N LYS A 77 -13.20 -8.65 -5.65
CA LYS A 77 -14.06 -8.76 -4.46
C LYS A 77 -14.32 -10.21 -4.05
N SER A 78 -14.51 -11.13 -5.02
CA SER A 78 -14.78 -12.55 -4.74
C SER A 78 -13.60 -13.26 -4.05
N TRP A 79 -12.39 -12.74 -4.20
CA TRP A 79 -11.18 -13.20 -3.49
C TRP A 79 -11.10 -12.68 -2.05
N GLY A 80 -12.08 -11.87 -1.62
CA GLY A 80 -12.12 -11.26 -0.29
C GLY A 80 -11.21 -10.05 -0.15
N MET A 81 -10.64 -9.54 -1.23
CA MET A 81 -9.81 -8.35 -1.16
C MET A 81 -10.64 -7.12 -0.79
N ASN A 82 -10.14 -6.36 0.17
CA ASN A 82 -10.74 -5.11 0.64
C ASN A 82 -10.02 -3.87 0.16
N PHE A 83 -8.93 -4.01 -0.61
CA PHE A 83 -8.04 -2.92 -0.97
C PHE A 83 -7.47 -3.08 -2.39
N VAL A 84 -7.33 -1.97 -3.13
CA VAL A 84 -6.69 -1.94 -4.45
C VAL A 84 -5.76 -0.74 -4.53
N ARG A 85 -4.51 -1.00 -4.91
CA ARG A 85 -3.59 0.01 -5.41
C ARG A 85 -3.87 0.19 -6.90
N TYR A 86 -4.48 1.32 -7.25
CA TYR A 86 -4.86 1.61 -8.64
C TYR A 86 -3.71 2.34 -9.34
N VAL A 87 -3.04 1.61 -10.22
CA VAL A 87 -1.91 2.12 -10.98
C VAL A 87 -2.37 3.09 -12.05
N THR A 88 -1.83 4.32 -12.03
CA THR A 88 -1.98 5.32 -13.10
C THR A 88 -0.63 5.93 -13.45
N VAL A 89 -0.48 6.48 -14.64
CA VAL A 89 0.78 7.04 -15.12
C VAL A 89 0.60 8.51 -15.54
N TRP A 90 1.65 9.30 -15.36
CA TRP A 90 1.65 10.71 -15.73
C TRP A 90 1.36 10.91 -17.23
N GLU A 91 1.95 10.07 -18.11
CA GLU A 91 1.70 10.14 -19.56
C GLU A 91 0.23 10.00 -19.93
N GLY A 92 -0.53 9.18 -19.21
CA GLY A 92 -1.97 9.02 -19.44
C GLY A 92 -2.76 10.30 -19.14
N LEU A 93 -2.31 11.09 -18.18
CA LEU A 93 -2.97 12.30 -17.69
C LEU A 93 -2.52 13.57 -18.40
N GLU A 94 -1.24 13.66 -18.82
CA GLU A 94 -0.66 14.83 -19.50
C GLU A 94 0.22 14.37 -20.68
N PRO A 95 -0.36 13.77 -21.72
CA PRO A 95 0.40 13.21 -22.85
C PRO A 95 1.16 14.28 -23.64
N THR A 96 0.64 15.50 -23.68
CA THR A 96 1.27 16.69 -24.26
C THR A 96 1.41 17.75 -23.16
N GLU A 97 2.53 18.45 -23.14
CA GLU A 97 2.84 19.46 -22.14
C GLU A 97 1.69 20.47 -21.97
N SER A 98 1.18 20.60 -20.75
CA SER A 98 0.05 21.47 -20.38
C SER A 98 -1.31 21.10 -20.99
N ASP A 99 -1.44 19.93 -21.64
CA ASP A 99 -2.71 19.41 -22.19
C ASP A 99 -3.18 18.19 -21.40
N TYR A 100 -4.12 18.41 -20.48
CA TYR A 100 -4.61 17.38 -19.58
C TYR A 100 -5.71 16.53 -20.21
N ASN A 101 -5.50 15.21 -20.23
CA ASN A 101 -6.43 14.23 -20.76
C ASN A 101 -7.58 13.93 -19.78
N THR A 102 -8.61 14.78 -19.81
CA THR A 102 -9.79 14.62 -18.96
C THR A 102 -10.61 13.36 -19.28
N ALA A 103 -10.57 12.89 -20.54
CA ALA A 103 -11.26 11.66 -20.93
C ALA A 103 -10.61 10.42 -20.26
N TYR A 104 -9.29 10.37 -20.16
CA TYR A 104 -8.58 9.32 -19.40
C TYR A 104 -8.94 9.39 -17.90
N LEU A 105 -8.97 10.59 -17.31
CA LEU A 105 -9.36 10.78 -15.92
C LEU A 105 -10.82 10.36 -15.64
N ASP A 106 -11.75 10.59 -16.58
CA ASP A 106 -13.12 10.11 -16.49
C ASP A 106 -13.22 8.59 -16.58
N ASP A 107 -12.44 8.00 -17.46
CA ASP A 107 -12.37 6.55 -17.66
C ASP A 107 -11.73 5.84 -16.45
N MET A 108 -10.70 6.42 -15.87
CA MET A 108 -10.12 6.02 -14.59
C MET A 108 -11.17 6.05 -13.47
N ALA A 109 -11.92 7.15 -13.34
CA ALA A 109 -12.96 7.30 -12.32
C ALA A 109 -14.06 6.26 -12.46
N LYS A 110 -14.43 5.87 -13.67
CA LYS A 110 -15.39 4.79 -13.93
C LYS A 110 -14.92 3.46 -13.34
N ARG A 111 -13.64 3.10 -13.52
CA ARG A 111 -13.07 1.84 -12.98
C ARG A 111 -12.91 1.87 -11.47
N VAL A 112 -12.45 2.98 -10.94
CA VAL A 112 -12.41 3.20 -9.49
C VAL A 112 -13.82 3.06 -8.89
N ASN A 113 -14.86 3.57 -9.54
CA ASN A 113 -16.23 3.38 -9.08
C ASN A 113 -16.71 1.92 -9.10
N TRP A 114 -16.23 1.10 -10.04
CA TRP A 114 -16.52 -0.33 -10.02
C TRP A 114 -15.97 -1.03 -8.78
N LEU A 115 -14.79 -0.62 -8.31
CA LEU A 115 -14.17 -1.14 -7.09
C LEU A 115 -14.88 -0.61 -5.85
N THR A 116 -15.02 0.71 -5.73
CA THR A 116 -15.55 1.36 -4.53
C THR A 116 -17.03 1.05 -4.27
N SER A 117 -17.85 0.87 -5.33
CA SER A 117 -19.24 0.43 -5.21
C SER A 117 -19.39 -1.00 -4.66
N ARG A 118 -18.31 -1.79 -4.66
CA ARG A 118 -18.24 -3.14 -4.07
C ARG A 118 -17.62 -3.17 -2.67
N GLY A 119 -17.42 -1.99 -2.07
CA GLY A 119 -16.82 -1.88 -0.74
C GLY A 119 -15.32 -2.16 -0.72
N ILE A 120 -14.62 -1.96 -1.84
CA ILE A 120 -13.17 -2.05 -1.92
C ILE A 120 -12.59 -0.66 -1.76
N TYR A 121 -11.70 -0.48 -0.80
CA TYR A 121 -10.92 0.75 -0.64
C TYR A 121 -9.90 0.87 -1.78
N VAL A 122 -9.68 2.08 -2.24
CA VAL A 122 -8.73 2.36 -3.34
C VAL A 122 -7.76 3.45 -2.91
N PHE A 123 -6.48 3.28 -3.19
CA PHE A 123 -5.55 4.40 -3.28
C PHE A 123 -4.97 4.47 -4.69
N ILE A 124 -4.68 5.71 -5.11
CA ILE A 124 -4.22 5.99 -6.46
C ILE A 124 -2.71 6.12 -6.44
N ASP A 125 -2.05 5.25 -7.17
CA ASP A 125 -0.60 5.27 -7.37
C ASP A 125 -0.24 6.09 -8.62
N MET A 126 0.75 6.97 -8.48
CA MET A 126 1.42 7.61 -9.62
C MET A 126 2.65 6.80 -10.00
N HIS A 127 2.42 5.87 -10.91
CA HIS A 127 3.38 4.86 -11.29
C HIS A 127 4.42 5.36 -12.29
N GLN A 128 5.59 4.83 -12.18
CA GLN A 128 6.66 4.88 -13.15
C GLN A 128 7.58 3.68 -13.01
N ASP A 129 8.13 3.21 -14.13
CA ASP A 129 9.33 2.41 -14.20
C ASP A 129 10.26 3.00 -15.24
N LEU A 130 11.56 3.08 -14.91
CA LEU A 130 12.60 3.64 -15.81
C LEU A 130 12.28 5.07 -16.30
N PHE A 131 11.41 5.79 -15.59
CA PHE A 131 10.95 7.14 -15.90
C PHE A 131 9.92 7.23 -17.03
N ALA A 132 10.14 6.57 -18.19
CA ALA A 132 9.30 6.76 -19.38
C ALA A 132 9.35 5.56 -20.35
N ARG A 133 8.34 5.46 -21.24
CA ARG A 133 8.19 4.34 -22.19
C ARG A 133 9.33 4.21 -23.20
N GLU A 134 9.97 5.28 -23.64
CA GLU A 134 11.12 5.22 -24.53
C GLU A 134 12.35 4.55 -23.92
N PHE A 135 12.36 4.34 -22.61
CA PHE A 135 13.42 3.64 -21.89
C PHE A 135 13.02 2.21 -21.47
N CYS A 136 12.00 1.64 -22.10
CA CYS A 136 11.38 0.35 -21.77
C CYS A 136 10.56 0.36 -20.46
N GLY A 137 10.27 1.53 -19.93
CA GLY A 137 9.50 1.75 -18.71
C GLY A 137 8.09 2.23 -18.97
N ASP A 138 7.62 3.08 -18.08
CA ASP A 138 6.35 3.81 -18.11
C ASP A 138 6.43 5.04 -17.20
N GLY A 139 5.35 5.78 -17.06
CA GLY A 139 5.23 6.89 -16.11
C GLY A 139 5.19 8.24 -16.79
N ALA A 140 6.34 8.87 -16.97
CA ALA A 140 6.41 10.23 -17.51
C ALA A 140 6.14 10.26 -19.04
N PRO A 141 5.49 11.33 -19.53
CA PRO A 141 5.32 11.54 -20.97
C PRO A 141 6.67 11.86 -21.64
N GLN A 142 6.75 11.58 -22.94
CA GLN A 142 7.97 11.73 -23.72
C GLN A 142 8.60 13.15 -23.63
N TRP A 143 7.77 14.20 -23.59
CA TRP A 143 8.28 15.58 -23.49
C TRP A 143 8.99 15.87 -22.14
N ALA A 144 8.70 15.07 -21.10
CA ALA A 144 9.34 15.18 -19.80
C ALA A 144 10.65 14.39 -19.70
N ALA A 145 10.85 13.39 -20.55
CA ALA A 145 12.06 12.58 -20.59
C ALA A 145 13.23 13.31 -21.26
N THR A 146 14.44 12.85 -20.98
CA THR A 146 15.67 13.37 -21.62
C THR A 146 16.70 12.25 -21.77
N GLY A 147 17.58 12.38 -22.75
CA GLY A 147 18.62 11.39 -23.05
C GLY A 147 18.33 10.57 -24.29
N ASP A 148 19.29 9.74 -24.69
CA ASP A 148 19.26 8.93 -25.91
C ASP A 148 18.92 7.47 -25.57
N PRO A 149 17.75 6.94 -25.98
CA PRO A 149 17.35 5.55 -25.71
C PRO A 149 18.34 4.50 -26.25
N SER A 150 19.17 4.84 -27.24
CA SER A 150 20.20 3.92 -27.74
C SER A 150 21.29 3.59 -26.73
N GLN A 151 21.35 4.32 -25.61
CA GLN A 151 22.30 4.13 -24.52
C GLN A 151 21.78 3.25 -23.38
N LEU A 152 20.64 2.57 -23.59
CA LEU A 152 20.15 1.57 -22.63
C LEU A 152 21.13 0.39 -22.52
N ALA A 153 21.31 -0.10 -21.30
CA ALA A 153 22.25 -1.19 -21.00
C ALA A 153 21.76 -2.54 -21.53
N VAL A 154 20.44 -2.77 -21.52
CA VAL A 154 19.81 -4.00 -22.00
C VAL A 154 18.57 -3.68 -22.84
N PRO A 155 18.18 -4.57 -23.78
CA PRO A 155 16.92 -4.46 -24.51
C PRO A 155 15.71 -4.51 -23.56
N CYS A 156 14.57 -3.98 -24.05
CA CYS A 156 13.29 -4.17 -23.36
C CYS A 156 12.95 -5.66 -23.18
N GLY A 157 12.29 -6.01 -22.07
CA GLY A 157 11.91 -7.38 -21.74
C GLY A 157 12.28 -7.76 -20.31
N GLN A 158 12.43 -9.05 -20.00
CA GLN A 158 12.53 -9.61 -18.63
C GLN A 158 13.59 -8.98 -17.71
N ASN A 159 14.63 -8.36 -18.24
CA ASN A 159 15.68 -7.73 -17.45
C ASN A 159 15.63 -6.19 -17.50
N TRP A 160 14.48 -5.63 -17.82
CA TRP A 160 14.25 -4.21 -18.00
C TRP A 160 14.82 -3.35 -16.84
N PHE A 161 14.71 -3.81 -15.62
CA PHE A 161 15.17 -3.12 -14.42
C PHE A 161 16.68 -2.83 -14.40
N LEU A 162 17.50 -3.57 -15.18
CA LEU A 162 18.92 -3.29 -15.33
C LEU A 162 19.20 -1.98 -16.07
N ASN A 163 18.17 -1.35 -16.65
CA ASN A 163 18.28 -0.06 -17.31
C ASN A 163 18.22 1.15 -16.37
N TYR A 164 17.88 0.98 -15.09
CA TYR A 164 17.86 2.12 -14.16
C TYR A 164 19.18 2.91 -14.10
N PRO A 165 20.37 2.29 -14.05
CA PRO A 165 21.65 3.03 -14.11
C PRO A 165 22.04 3.49 -15.50
N SER A 166 21.25 3.20 -16.55
CA SER A 166 21.56 3.65 -17.92
C SER A 166 21.50 5.18 -18.03
N PRO A 167 22.38 5.80 -18.84
CA PRO A 167 22.48 7.25 -18.92
C PRO A 167 21.14 7.98 -19.16
N PRO A 168 20.27 7.58 -20.11
CA PRO A 168 19.02 8.32 -20.35
C PRO A 168 18.05 8.27 -19.16
N VAL A 169 17.97 7.13 -18.46
CA VAL A 169 17.14 6.97 -17.28
C VAL A 169 17.69 7.84 -16.13
N ALA A 170 18.99 7.71 -15.82
CA ALA A 170 19.62 8.47 -14.76
C ALA A 170 19.58 9.99 -15.02
N GLN A 171 19.73 10.44 -16.27
CA GLN A 171 19.61 11.85 -16.65
C GLN A 171 18.19 12.38 -16.44
N SER A 172 17.16 11.61 -16.84
CA SER A 172 15.77 12.01 -16.70
C SER A 172 15.37 12.19 -15.24
N PHE A 173 15.73 11.23 -14.38
CA PHE A 173 15.51 11.38 -12.94
C PHE A 173 16.27 12.55 -12.33
N THR A 174 17.56 12.72 -12.68
CA THR A 174 18.36 13.83 -12.17
C THR A 174 17.76 15.18 -12.55
N ARG A 175 17.27 15.30 -13.80
CA ARG A 175 16.55 16.49 -14.26
C ARG A 175 15.26 16.69 -13.46
N PHE A 176 14.43 15.65 -13.31
CA PHE A 176 13.16 15.74 -12.57
C PHE A 176 13.34 16.26 -11.14
N TRP A 177 14.35 15.76 -10.44
CA TRP A 177 14.62 16.18 -9.05
C TRP A 177 15.13 17.62 -8.91
N THR A 178 15.61 18.25 -9.98
CA THR A 178 16.17 19.61 -9.98
C THR A 178 15.35 20.62 -10.76
N ASP A 179 14.51 20.19 -11.70
CA ASP A 179 13.68 21.06 -12.54
C ASP A 179 12.34 21.33 -11.87
N THR A 180 12.19 22.50 -11.26
CA THR A 180 10.96 22.91 -10.56
C THR A 180 9.77 23.10 -11.51
N THR A 181 10.01 23.42 -12.78
CA THR A 181 8.94 23.52 -13.79
C THR A 181 8.36 22.15 -14.07
N LEU A 182 9.24 21.16 -14.30
CA LEU A 182 8.84 19.77 -14.52
C LEU A 182 8.09 19.20 -13.31
N GLN A 183 8.58 19.45 -12.08
CA GLN A 183 7.87 19.10 -10.85
C GLN A 183 6.49 19.74 -10.75
N SER A 184 6.33 20.99 -11.24
CA SER A 184 5.04 21.68 -11.20
C SER A 184 3.98 21.03 -12.10
N HIS A 185 4.36 20.49 -13.26
CA HIS A 185 3.48 19.69 -14.10
C HIS A 185 2.99 18.43 -13.35
N PHE A 186 3.88 17.66 -12.79
CA PHE A 186 3.56 16.47 -11.99
C PHE A 186 2.63 16.80 -10.82
N ILE A 187 2.90 17.89 -10.08
CA ILE A 187 2.08 18.36 -8.97
C ILE A 187 0.67 18.76 -9.44
N ASN A 188 0.55 19.41 -10.60
CA ASN A 188 -0.75 19.78 -11.16
C ASN A 188 -1.59 18.56 -11.55
N VAL A 189 -0.96 17.50 -12.05
CA VAL A 189 -1.63 16.22 -12.31
C VAL A 189 -2.22 15.64 -11.02
N PHE A 190 -1.49 15.69 -9.90
CA PHE A 190 -2.03 15.28 -8.59
C PHE A 190 -3.21 16.11 -8.13
N LYS A 191 -3.21 17.42 -8.37
CA LYS A 191 -4.37 18.26 -8.06
C LYS A 191 -5.62 17.83 -8.83
N LEU A 192 -5.47 17.52 -10.13
CA LEU A 192 -6.58 17.03 -10.96
C LEU A 192 -7.14 15.70 -10.44
N ILE A 193 -6.27 14.77 -10.09
CA ILE A 193 -6.66 13.48 -9.50
C ILE A 193 -7.40 13.72 -8.17
N ALA A 194 -6.81 14.51 -7.27
CA ALA A 194 -7.41 14.80 -5.96
C ALA A 194 -8.78 15.50 -6.09
N GLN A 195 -8.94 16.48 -6.98
CA GLN A 195 -10.21 17.11 -7.31
C GLN A 195 -11.25 16.08 -7.79
N LYS A 196 -10.83 15.14 -8.64
CA LYS A 196 -11.71 14.11 -9.19
C LYS A 196 -12.26 13.18 -8.12
N PHE A 197 -11.42 12.78 -7.16
CA PHE A 197 -11.78 11.74 -6.19
C PHE A 197 -12.13 12.25 -4.79
N ARG A 198 -12.03 13.55 -4.50
CA ARG A 198 -12.27 14.10 -3.15
C ARG A 198 -13.62 13.73 -2.54
N ASN A 199 -14.66 13.53 -3.35
CA ASN A 199 -16.01 13.21 -2.90
C ASN A 199 -16.28 11.69 -2.81
N ASN A 200 -15.35 10.84 -3.20
CA ASN A 200 -15.44 9.39 -3.02
C ASN A 200 -14.68 8.98 -1.75
N SER A 201 -15.41 8.70 -0.67
CA SER A 201 -14.81 8.34 0.62
C SER A 201 -14.02 7.03 0.59
N MET A 202 -14.33 6.13 -0.35
CA MET A 202 -13.63 4.85 -0.53
C MET A 202 -12.34 4.98 -1.34
N VAL A 203 -12.09 6.12 -2.01
CA VAL A 203 -10.75 6.49 -2.46
C VAL A 203 -10.04 7.08 -1.26
N VAL A 204 -9.34 6.23 -0.53
CA VAL A 204 -8.82 6.55 0.79
C VAL A 204 -7.53 7.36 0.77
N GLY A 205 -6.82 7.38 -0.38
CA GLY A 205 -5.58 8.15 -0.47
C GLY A 205 -4.89 8.11 -1.82
N TYR A 206 -3.69 8.67 -1.82
CA TYR A 206 -2.83 8.83 -3.00
C TYR A 206 -1.40 8.45 -2.65
N GLU A 207 -0.72 7.74 -3.54
CA GLU A 207 0.70 7.45 -3.43
C GLU A 207 1.51 8.44 -4.26
N LEU A 208 2.54 8.99 -3.65
CA LEU A 208 3.21 10.18 -4.17
C LEU A 208 4.07 9.92 -5.40
N PHE A 209 4.69 8.75 -5.48
CA PHE A 209 5.62 8.39 -6.56
C PHE A 209 6.02 6.92 -6.40
N ASN A 210 5.75 6.08 -7.39
CA ASN A 210 6.21 4.70 -7.41
C ASN A 210 7.73 4.63 -7.51
N GLU A 211 8.36 3.88 -6.61
CA GLU A 211 9.77 3.49 -6.66
C GLU A 211 10.75 4.61 -7.08
N PRO A 212 10.82 5.71 -6.31
CA PRO A 212 11.62 6.85 -6.68
C PRO A 212 13.11 6.48 -6.83
N TRP A 213 13.67 6.75 -8.01
CA TRP A 213 15.08 6.51 -8.32
C TRP A 213 15.90 7.80 -8.18
N ASN A 214 17.10 7.69 -7.63
CA ASN A 214 17.94 8.84 -7.30
C ASN A 214 18.68 9.47 -8.50
N GLY A 215 18.63 8.88 -9.69
CA GLY A 215 19.43 9.35 -10.82
C GLY A 215 20.91 9.28 -10.50
N TYR A 216 21.61 10.41 -10.65
CA TYR A 216 23.03 10.52 -10.32
C TYR A 216 23.32 11.00 -8.89
N PHE A 217 22.30 11.24 -8.06
CA PHE A 217 22.50 11.66 -6.68
C PHE A 217 22.91 10.49 -5.79
N THR A 218 23.63 10.78 -4.71
CA THR A 218 23.99 9.77 -3.71
C THR A 218 22.75 9.39 -2.89
N GLY A 219 22.44 8.10 -2.78
CA GLY A 219 21.23 7.62 -2.09
C GLY A 219 21.08 8.13 -0.66
N SER A 220 22.18 8.25 0.11
CA SER A 220 22.13 8.74 1.50
C SER A 220 21.68 10.21 1.65
N THR A 221 21.90 11.05 0.63
CA THR A 221 21.47 12.46 0.64
C THR A 221 20.22 12.69 -0.19
N PHE A 222 19.94 11.84 -1.17
CA PHE A 222 18.83 11.99 -2.09
C PHE A 222 17.47 12.11 -1.37
N GLU A 223 17.19 11.20 -0.44
CA GLU A 223 15.90 11.19 0.26
C GLU A 223 15.68 12.48 1.06
N LYS A 224 16.73 13.00 1.70
CA LYS A 224 16.64 14.21 2.53
C LYS A 224 16.60 15.49 1.69
N ASP A 225 17.48 15.57 0.67
CA ASP A 225 17.74 16.84 -0.02
C ASP A 225 16.84 17.05 -1.25
N TYR A 226 16.29 15.97 -1.82
CA TYR A 226 15.45 16.01 -3.03
C TYR A 226 14.08 15.35 -2.84
N LEU A 227 14.02 14.11 -2.38
CA LEU A 227 12.77 13.34 -2.32
C LEU A 227 11.80 13.92 -1.29
N ALA A 228 12.22 14.12 -0.04
CA ALA A 228 11.33 14.63 0.99
C ALA A 228 10.81 16.06 0.71
N PRO A 229 11.63 17.03 0.23
CA PRO A 229 11.14 18.33 -0.19
C PRO A 229 10.14 18.25 -1.37
N PHE A 230 10.35 17.34 -2.31
CA PHE A 230 9.41 17.11 -3.41
C PHE A 230 8.10 16.51 -2.88
N TYR A 231 8.16 15.45 -2.07
CA TYR A 231 7.00 14.88 -1.43
C TYR A 231 6.17 15.90 -0.68
N GLN A 232 6.80 16.80 0.06
CA GLN A 232 6.08 17.84 0.79
C GLN A 232 5.28 18.77 -0.13
N LYS A 233 5.81 19.12 -1.32
CA LYS A 233 5.08 19.92 -2.31
C LYS A 233 3.86 19.16 -2.86
N VAL A 234 4.00 17.87 -3.15
CA VAL A 234 2.89 17.03 -3.64
C VAL A 234 1.84 16.86 -2.55
N ILE A 235 2.24 16.60 -1.29
CA ILE A 235 1.33 16.54 -0.13
C ILE A 235 0.52 17.82 0.00
N ASP A 236 1.17 18.97 -0.01
CA ASP A 236 0.50 20.27 0.14
C ASP A 236 -0.50 20.51 -1.01
N ALA A 237 -0.17 20.07 -2.23
CA ALA A 237 -1.04 20.17 -3.39
C ALA A 237 -2.27 19.26 -3.27
N ILE A 238 -2.10 18.00 -2.88
CA ILE A 238 -3.20 17.06 -2.62
C ILE A 238 -4.09 17.60 -1.51
N ARG A 239 -3.50 18.04 -0.39
CA ARG A 239 -4.23 18.59 0.76
C ARG A 239 -5.07 19.83 0.44
N SER A 240 -4.68 20.61 -0.58
CA SER A 240 -5.47 21.75 -1.03
C SER A 240 -6.79 21.34 -1.68
N GLU A 241 -6.87 20.12 -2.24
CA GLU A 241 -8.04 19.63 -2.97
C GLU A 241 -8.79 18.53 -2.20
N ASP A 242 -8.08 17.63 -1.52
CA ASP A 242 -8.62 16.52 -0.77
C ASP A 242 -7.93 16.38 0.61
N PRO A 243 -8.29 17.24 1.56
CA PRO A 243 -7.60 17.33 2.84
C PRO A 243 -7.78 16.11 3.75
N GLY A 244 -8.79 15.28 3.53
CA GLY A 244 -9.09 14.08 4.34
C GLY A 244 -8.37 12.81 3.89
N ALA A 245 -7.75 12.81 2.73
CA ALA A 245 -7.12 11.61 2.17
C ALA A 245 -5.86 11.16 2.94
N MET A 246 -5.57 9.87 3.02
CA MET A 246 -4.26 9.37 3.40
C MET A 246 -3.24 9.65 2.29
N ILE A 247 -1.98 9.78 2.68
CA ILE A 247 -0.85 9.88 1.74
C ILE A 247 0.03 8.66 1.94
N PHE A 248 0.19 7.88 0.89
CA PHE A 248 1.11 6.76 0.83
C PHE A 248 2.43 7.24 0.23
N PHE A 249 3.54 6.78 0.79
CA PHE A 249 4.85 7.21 0.33
C PHE A 249 5.89 6.12 0.52
N GLU A 250 6.83 6.08 -0.41
CA GLU A 250 7.92 5.13 -0.47
C GLU A 250 9.28 5.75 -0.14
N PRO A 251 10.26 4.96 0.31
CA PRO A 251 11.67 5.34 0.26
C PRO A 251 12.16 5.31 -1.19
N TYR A 252 13.38 5.78 -1.45
CA TYR A 252 13.97 5.52 -2.75
C TYR A 252 14.24 4.03 -2.94
N VAL A 253 14.04 3.54 -4.17
CA VAL A 253 14.19 2.12 -4.47
C VAL A 253 15.66 1.71 -4.56
N LEU A 254 16.00 0.57 -3.92
CA LEU A 254 17.23 -0.18 -4.20
C LEU A 254 16.83 -1.59 -4.66
N PHE A 255 17.36 -2.00 -5.81
CA PHE A 255 17.14 -3.35 -6.27
C PHE A 255 17.68 -4.35 -5.26
N GLY A 256 16.79 -5.17 -4.76
CA GLY A 256 17.16 -6.32 -3.97
C GLY A 256 16.98 -6.27 -2.49
N GLY A 257 16.20 -5.39 -1.98
CA GLY A 257 15.86 -5.33 -0.57
C GLY A 257 15.35 -3.97 -0.17
N ILE A 258 14.78 -3.87 1.02
CA ILE A 258 14.39 -2.60 1.60
C ILE A 258 15.66 -1.91 2.09
N PRO A 259 16.04 -0.75 1.51
CA PRO A 259 17.21 -0.04 1.97
C PRO A 259 16.98 0.50 3.37
N GLN A 260 18.08 0.71 4.12
CA GLN A 260 17.99 1.59 5.28
C GLN A 260 17.67 3.00 4.79
N SER A 261 16.38 3.34 4.81
CA SER A 261 15.90 4.63 4.33
C SER A 261 16.34 5.76 5.28
N ASN A 262 16.88 6.83 4.71
CA ASN A 262 17.19 8.07 5.40
C ASN A 262 16.08 9.12 5.24
N LEU A 263 14.91 8.73 4.73
CA LEU A 263 13.76 9.62 4.55
C LEU A 263 13.38 10.25 5.90
N PRO A 264 13.40 11.59 6.03
CA PRO A 264 12.98 12.24 7.27
C PRO A 264 11.45 12.18 7.42
N PRO A 265 10.92 12.41 8.64
CA PRO A 265 9.49 12.56 8.83
C PRO A 265 8.91 13.66 7.93
N LEU A 266 7.80 13.33 7.25
CA LEU A 266 7.04 14.26 6.43
C LEU A 266 5.99 14.99 7.29
N LEU A 267 5.56 16.17 6.84
CA LEU A 267 4.60 16.99 7.55
C LEU A 267 3.15 16.73 7.09
N ARG A 268 2.16 17.16 7.88
CA ARG A 268 0.72 17.17 7.63
C ARG A 268 -0.08 15.95 8.08
N GLY A 269 0.54 14.95 8.68
CA GLY A 269 -0.18 13.78 9.25
C GLY A 269 -1.00 12.98 8.23
N ASN A 270 -1.69 11.95 8.69
CA ASN A 270 -2.48 11.03 7.88
C ASN A 270 -1.64 10.41 6.75
N LEU A 271 -0.44 9.95 7.11
CA LEU A 271 0.59 9.40 6.23
C LEU A 271 0.72 7.90 6.47
N VAL A 272 1.04 7.15 5.42
CA VAL A 272 1.26 5.69 5.46
C VAL A 272 2.57 5.38 4.74
N TYR A 273 3.49 4.71 5.41
CA TYR A 273 4.74 4.23 4.81
C TYR A 273 4.45 2.95 4.00
N ALA A 274 4.71 2.97 2.70
CA ALA A 274 4.28 1.93 1.77
C ALA A 274 5.41 1.38 0.87
N PRO A 275 6.54 0.90 1.45
CA PRO A 275 7.64 0.39 0.64
C PRO A 275 7.26 -0.86 -0.12
N HIS A 276 8.03 -1.17 -1.18
CA HIS A 276 7.95 -2.40 -1.95
C HIS A 276 9.07 -3.36 -1.56
N PHE A 277 8.79 -4.64 -1.65
CA PHE A 277 9.81 -5.66 -1.46
C PHE A 277 9.52 -6.91 -2.29
N TYR A 278 10.51 -7.32 -3.08
CA TYR A 278 10.49 -8.55 -3.84
C TYR A 278 11.66 -9.45 -3.41
N ALA A 279 11.37 -10.66 -2.96
CA ALA A 279 12.42 -11.63 -2.59
C ALA A 279 13.24 -11.99 -3.83
N ILE A 280 14.45 -11.44 -3.93
CA ILE A 280 15.33 -11.62 -5.09
C ILE A 280 15.60 -13.08 -5.37
N GLY A 281 15.73 -13.40 -6.66
CA GLY A 281 15.91 -14.74 -7.15
C GLY A 281 14.60 -15.54 -7.30
N VAL A 282 13.53 -15.18 -6.57
CA VAL A 282 12.21 -15.80 -6.75
C VAL A 282 11.41 -15.10 -7.85
N THR A 283 11.50 -13.78 -7.91
CA THR A 283 10.91 -12.96 -8.98
C THR A 283 11.50 -13.31 -10.35
N THR A 284 12.79 -13.64 -10.40
CA THR A 284 13.49 -14.01 -11.64
C THR A 284 13.44 -15.51 -11.94
N GLY A 285 12.73 -16.32 -11.13
CA GLY A 285 12.60 -17.77 -11.32
C GLY A 285 13.85 -18.59 -10.93
N GLY A 286 14.88 -17.95 -10.34
CA GLY A 286 16.17 -18.60 -10.04
C GLY A 286 16.36 -19.10 -8.60
N ALA A 287 15.48 -18.70 -7.64
CA ALA A 287 15.67 -19.13 -6.25
C ALA A 287 15.17 -20.56 -6.02
N THR A 288 16.02 -21.37 -5.44
CA THR A 288 15.72 -22.75 -5.04
C THR A 288 15.50 -22.89 -3.53
N ASN A 289 15.87 -21.88 -2.72
CA ASN A 289 15.80 -21.93 -1.27
C ASN A 289 14.64 -21.07 -0.72
N ILE A 290 13.46 -21.68 -0.63
CA ILE A 290 12.23 -21.06 -0.11
C ILE A 290 12.41 -20.59 1.34
N THR A 291 13.09 -21.36 2.19
CA THR A 291 13.31 -21.01 3.60
C THR A 291 14.14 -19.73 3.73
N ALA A 292 15.20 -19.59 2.93
CA ALA A 292 16.00 -18.37 2.93
C ALA A 292 15.20 -17.15 2.43
N ALA A 293 14.36 -17.33 1.39
CA ALA A 293 13.49 -16.28 0.89
C ALA A 293 12.51 -15.80 1.98
N ILE A 294 11.83 -16.71 2.67
CA ILE A 294 10.88 -16.38 3.75
C ILE A 294 11.61 -15.71 4.93
N SER A 295 12.81 -16.18 5.30
CA SER A 295 13.62 -15.51 6.34
C SER A 295 14.03 -14.09 5.93
N GLY A 296 14.33 -13.87 4.66
CA GLY A 296 14.59 -12.53 4.12
C GLY A 296 13.37 -11.62 4.24
N ILE A 297 12.18 -12.11 3.85
CA ILE A 297 10.91 -11.36 3.98
C ILE A 297 10.69 -10.95 5.44
N ASP A 298 10.87 -11.84 6.41
CA ASP A 298 10.71 -11.54 7.83
C ASP A 298 11.65 -10.43 8.32
N GLN A 299 12.91 -10.46 7.88
CA GLN A 299 13.90 -9.44 8.21
C GLN A 299 13.54 -8.08 7.61
N ASP A 300 13.13 -8.05 6.34
CA ASP A 300 12.80 -6.80 5.66
C ASP A 300 11.51 -6.18 6.20
N LEU A 301 10.48 -6.96 6.52
CA LEU A 301 9.27 -6.44 7.19
C LEU A 301 9.59 -5.90 8.59
N THR A 302 10.55 -6.48 9.31
CA THR A 302 11.04 -5.92 10.58
C THR A 302 11.67 -4.53 10.36
N LEU A 303 12.46 -4.35 9.29
CA LEU A 303 13.05 -3.04 8.96
C LEU A 303 11.97 -2.01 8.54
N VAL A 304 10.94 -2.45 7.80
CA VAL A 304 9.78 -1.61 7.46
C VAL A 304 9.10 -1.09 8.72
N GLN A 305 8.78 -1.98 9.68
CA GLN A 305 8.15 -1.58 10.94
C GLN A 305 9.00 -0.61 11.75
N GLN A 306 10.30 -0.89 11.88
CA GLN A 306 11.22 0.01 12.58
C GLN A 306 11.26 1.39 11.94
N LYS A 307 11.25 1.45 10.60
CA LYS A 307 11.24 2.73 9.88
C LYS A 307 9.91 3.46 10.03
N ALA A 308 8.78 2.79 9.87
CA ALA A 308 7.45 3.36 10.05
C ALA A 308 7.27 3.91 11.49
N GLN A 309 7.72 3.15 12.49
CA GLN A 309 7.73 3.61 13.88
C GLN A 309 8.58 4.88 14.07
N ALA A 310 9.77 4.93 13.46
CA ALA A 310 10.63 6.12 13.51
C ALA A 310 10.00 7.34 12.79
N LEU A 311 9.17 7.10 11.77
CA LEU A 311 8.42 8.14 11.06
C LEU A 311 7.11 8.52 11.77
N GLY A 312 6.62 7.71 12.72
CA GLY A 312 5.36 7.90 13.41
C GLY A 312 4.13 7.65 12.53
N THR A 313 4.20 6.68 11.63
CA THR A 313 3.16 6.33 10.66
C THR A 313 2.82 4.85 10.74
N PRO A 314 1.60 4.42 10.37
CA PRO A 314 1.35 3.03 9.99
C PRO A 314 2.10 2.67 8.71
N GLU A 315 2.20 1.38 8.45
CA GLU A 315 2.83 0.84 7.24
C GLU A 315 1.95 -0.19 6.53
N ILE A 316 2.21 -0.33 5.23
CA ILE A 316 1.76 -1.46 4.40
C ILE A 316 2.90 -1.89 3.48
N LEU A 317 2.86 -3.12 2.99
CA LEU A 317 3.72 -3.51 1.86
C LEU A 317 3.00 -3.15 0.56
N GLY A 318 3.45 -2.06 -0.11
CA GLY A 318 2.80 -1.48 -1.29
C GLY A 318 2.84 -2.42 -2.50
N GLU A 319 3.95 -3.15 -2.65
CA GLU A 319 4.08 -4.23 -3.64
C GLU A 319 4.87 -5.41 -3.08
N PHE A 320 4.43 -6.59 -3.46
CA PHE A 320 5.16 -7.85 -3.35
C PHE A 320 4.62 -8.85 -4.35
N GLY A 321 5.44 -9.79 -4.77
CA GLY A 321 5.02 -10.78 -5.77
C GLY A 321 6.08 -11.84 -6.01
N ALA A 322 5.73 -12.80 -6.86
CA ALA A 322 6.64 -13.82 -7.35
C ALA A 322 6.12 -14.38 -8.68
N ALA A 323 7.02 -14.93 -9.51
CA ALA A 323 6.62 -15.63 -10.72
C ALA A 323 5.67 -16.81 -10.41
N PRO A 324 4.68 -17.14 -11.28
CA PRO A 324 3.65 -18.16 -11.04
C PRO A 324 4.18 -19.60 -11.18
N THR A 325 5.26 -19.90 -10.47
CA THR A 325 5.90 -21.22 -10.34
C THR A 325 5.55 -21.87 -9.01
N THR A 326 5.80 -23.17 -8.87
CA THR A 326 5.62 -23.86 -7.58
C THR A 326 6.40 -23.19 -6.44
N THR A 327 7.63 -22.75 -6.72
CA THR A 327 8.45 -21.99 -5.77
C THR A 327 7.82 -20.62 -5.47
N GLY A 328 7.36 -19.91 -6.49
CA GLY A 328 6.69 -18.61 -6.34
C GLY A 328 5.42 -18.70 -5.50
N ILE A 329 4.59 -19.73 -5.70
CA ILE A 329 3.40 -20.00 -4.86
C ILE A 329 3.78 -20.13 -3.38
N ALA A 330 4.82 -20.93 -3.07
CA ALA A 330 5.29 -21.12 -1.69
C ALA A 330 5.84 -19.81 -1.08
N VAL A 331 6.48 -18.95 -1.88
CA VAL A 331 6.98 -17.66 -1.43
C VAL A 331 5.82 -16.66 -1.21
N ILE A 332 4.80 -16.66 -2.07
CA ILE A 332 3.58 -15.85 -1.83
C ILE A 332 2.89 -16.27 -0.53
N GLN A 333 2.78 -17.59 -0.25
CA GLN A 333 2.30 -18.05 1.06
C GLN A 333 3.17 -17.54 2.20
N GLY A 334 4.50 -17.52 2.01
CA GLY A 334 5.47 -16.97 2.95
C GLY A 334 5.23 -15.47 3.21
N TYR A 335 5.00 -14.66 2.17
CA TYR A 335 4.65 -13.24 2.32
C TYR A 335 3.42 -13.08 3.20
N TYR A 336 2.34 -13.76 2.89
CA TYR A 336 1.11 -13.62 3.68
C TYR A 336 1.28 -14.08 5.14
N ASN A 337 2.06 -15.17 5.39
CA ASN A 337 2.35 -15.59 6.75
C ASN A 337 3.19 -14.55 7.52
N MET A 338 4.12 -13.88 6.84
CA MET A 338 4.91 -12.82 7.45
C MET A 338 4.10 -11.54 7.63
N LEU A 339 3.23 -11.17 6.69
CA LEU A 339 2.29 -10.07 6.87
C LEU A 339 1.34 -10.31 8.06
N ASP A 340 0.86 -11.55 8.27
CA ASP A 340 0.06 -11.91 9.45
C ASP A 340 0.90 -11.78 10.74
N LYS A 341 2.11 -12.33 10.76
CA LYS A 341 3.04 -12.24 11.91
C LYS A 341 3.35 -10.79 12.30
N HIS A 342 3.53 -9.92 11.31
CA HIS A 342 3.81 -8.50 11.51
C HIS A 342 2.55 -7.62 11.63
N LEU A 343 1.33 -8.20 11.61
CA LEU A 343 0.06 -7.50 11.70
C LEU A 343 -0.11 -6.42 10.61
N MET A 344 0.51 -6.63 9.47
CA MET A 344 0.70 -5.65 8.39
C MET A 344 -0.25 -5.92 7.22
N GLY A 345 -0.76 -4.86 6.58
CA GLY A 345 -1.43 -4.91 5.29
C GLY A 345 -0.48 -5.05 4.11
N GLY A 346 -1.02 -5.36 2.92
CA GLY A 346 -0.22 -5.35 1.69
C GLY A 346 -1.02 -5.61 0.42
N THR A 347 -0.44 -5.21 -0.72
CA THR A 347 -1.01 -5.36 -2.06
C THR A 347 -0.09 -6.20 -2.94
N ILE A 348 -0.60 -7.36 -3.38
CA ILE A 348 0.17 -8.25 -4.26
C ILE A 348 0.26 -7.68 -5.68
N TRP A 349 1.40 -7.80 -6.33
CA TRP A 349 1.58 -7.56 -7.76
C TRP A 349 1.24 -8.86 -8.52
N ASP A 350 0.22 -8.99 -9.46
CA ASP A 350 -0.72 -7.91 -9.77
C ASP A 350 -2.03 -8.49 -10.38
N TYR A 351 -2.92 -7.62 -10.81
CA TYR A 351 -4.08 -7.91 -11.66
C TYR A 351 -3.88 -7.22 -13.01
N ALA A 352 -3.47 -7.98 -14.01
CA ALA A 352 -3.28 -7.54 -15.39
C ALA A 352 -3.92 -8.56 -16.34
N VAL A 353 -4.85 -8.11 -17.19
CA VAL A 353 -5.59 -9.02 -18.08
C VAL A 353 -4.73 -9.40 -19.28
N ALA A 354 -4.05 -8.45 -19.90
CA ALA A 354 -3.15 -8.73 -21.02
C ALA A 354 -1.78 -9.23 -20.57
N ASP A 355 -1.27 -8.71 -19.42
CA ASP A 355 -0.01 -9.11 -18.78
C ASP A 355 1.19 -9.15 -19.74
N THR A 356 1.28 -8.11 -20.61
CA THR A 356 2.26 -8.07 -21.70
C THR A 356 3.43 -7.11 -21.47
N TRP A 357 3.34 -6.23 -20.47
CA TRP A 357 4.40 -5.27 -20.20
C TRP A 357 5.68 -5.99 -19.76
N ASN A 358 6.75 -5.79 -20.53
CA ASN A 358 8.07 -6.38 -20.32
C ASN A 358 8.10 -7.90 -20.03
N ASN A 359 7.02 -8.64 -20.29
CA ASN A 359 6.85 -10.06 -20.01
C ASN A 359 7.04 -10.42 -18.51
N GLU A 360 6.55 -9.58 -17.60
CA GLU A 360 6.63 -9.85 -16.16
C GLU A 360 5.93 -11.13 -15.75
N GLY A 361 4.73 -11.37 -16.28
CA GLY A 361 4.02 -12.64 -16.14
C GLY A 361 3.55 -12.93 -14.72
N MET A 362 3.37 -11.91 -13.86
CA MET A 362 3.00 -12.07 -12.44
C MET A 362 1.50 -12.00 -12.16
N SER A 363 0.67 -11.68 -13.16
CA SER A 363 -0.76 -11.52 -12.94
C SER A 363 -1.43 -12.74 -12.32
N LEU A 364 -2.44 -12.50 -11.46
CA LEU A 364 -3.26 -13.56 -10.85
C LEU A 364 -4.26 -14.18 -11.85
N VAL A 365 -4.44 -13.56 -13.00
CA VAL A 365 -5.39 -14.02 -14.01
C VAL A 365 -4.71 -14.28 -15.36
N ASN A 366 -5.34 -15.11 -16.16
CA ASN A 366 -5.04 -15.29 -17.58
C ASN A 366 -5.84 -14.26 -18.41
N PRO A 367 -5.52 -14.07 -19.71
CA PRO A 367 -6.25 -13.14 -20.57
C PRO A 367 -7.76 -13.41 -20.70
N ASP A 368 -8.21 -14.62 -20.44
CA ASP A 368 -9.63 -15.02 -20.42
C ASP A 368 -10.30 -14.83 -19.05
N LEU A 369 -9.61 -14.17 -18.11
CA LEU A 369 -9.99 -13.97 -16.72
C LEU A 369 -10.03 -15.24 -15.87
N SER A 370 -9.63 -16.40 -16.38
CA SER A 370 -9.46 -17.59 -15.54
C SER A 370 -8.31 -17.37 -14.52
N GLU A 371 -8.49 -17.89 -13.32
CA GLU A 371 -7.51 -17.77 -12.24
C GLU A 371 -6.24 -18.56 -12.54
N ARG A 372 -5.07 -17.97 -12.27
CA ARG A 372 -3.82 -18.72 -12.22
C ARG A 372 -3.71 -19.48 -10.89
N PRO A 373 -3.00 -20.63 -10.84
CA PRO A 373 -3.00 -21.52 -9.67
C PRO A 373 -2.63 -20.86 -8.33
N TYR A 374 -1.82 -19.80 -8.36
CA TYR A 374 -1.36 -19.16 -7.14
C TYR A 374 -2.39 -18.21 -6.48
N VAL A 375 -3.57 -17.98 -7.08
CA VAL A 375 -4.72 -17.38 -6.40
C VAL A 375 -5.07 -18.15 -5.11
N ASN A 376 -4.86 -19.47 -5.08
CA ASN A 376 -5.07 -20.27 -3.88
C ASN A 376 -4.10 -19.95 -2.72
N ALA A 377 -2.95 -19.34 -3.00
CA ALA A 377 -2.04 -18.84 -1.96
C ALA A 377 -2.48 -17.47 -1.41
N VAL A 378 -3.24 -16.72 -2.21
CA VAL A 378 -3.67 -15.36 -1.92
C VAL A 378 -4.99 -15.34 -1.12
N VAL A 379 -5.96 -16.19 -1.51
CA VAL A 379 -7.30 -16.23 -0.88
C VAL A 379 -7.24 -17.01 0.42
N ARG A 380 -7.32 -16.28 1.54
CA ARG A 380 -7.19 -16.83 2.90
C ARG A 380 -8.07 -16.06 3.89
N PRO A 381 -8.44 -16.65 5.06
CA PRO A 381 -9.11 -15.89 6.11
C PRO A 381 -8.18 -14.81 6.66
N TYR A 382 -8.74 -13.67 7.00
CA TYR A 382 -8.02 -12.59 7.69
C TYR A 382 -9.01 -11.63 8.35
N PRO A 383 -8.61 -10.87 9.40
CA PRO A 383 -9.49 -9.89 10.01
C PRO A 383 -9.52 -8.64 9.13
N MET A 384 -10.68 -8.30 8.59
CA MET A 384 -10.89 -7.10 7.77
C MET A 384 -10.92 -5.83 8.62
N ALA A 385 -11.51 -5.92 9.83
CA ALA A 385 -11.59 -4.83 10.80
C ALA A 385 -11.61 -5.40 12.21
N ILE A 386 -10.80 -4.88 13.11
CA ILE A 386 -10.60 -5.39 14.47
C ILE A 386 -11.05 -4.34 15.48
N ALA A 387 -11.98 -4.71 16.37
CA ALA A 387 -12.50 -3.86 17.44
C ALA A 387 -11.55 -3.83 18.65
N GLY A 388 -10.33 -3.37 18.44
CA GLY A 388 -9.26 -3.33 19.44
C GLY A 388 -7.89 -3.31 18.78
N ILE A 389 -6.85 -3.51 19.57
CA ILE A 389 -5.47 -3.54 19.12
C ILE A 389 -5.06 -4.98 18.82
N PRO A 390 -4.72 -5.36 17.57
CA PRO A 390 -4.31 -6.71 17.23
C PRO A 390 -3.00 -7.10 17.93
N ASP A 391 -2.92 -8.36 18.37
CA ASP A 391 -1.75 -8.96 19.02
C ASP A 391 -1.25 -10.18 18.26
N LEU A 392 -2.16 -10.97 17.66
CA LEU A 392 -1.83 -12.15 16.85
C LEU A 392 -2.81 -12.31 15.69
N ILE A 393 -2.27 -12.53 14.50
CA ILE A 393 -2.98 -13.08 13.36
C ILE A 393 -2.21 -14.29 12.88
N SER A 394 -2.86 -15.43 12.76
CA SER A 394 -2.22 -16.64 12.21
C SER A 394 -3.19 -17.48 11.39
N PHE A 395 -2.68 -18.09 10.32
CA PHE A 395 -3.42 -19.01 9.48
C PHE A 395 -2.54 -20.17 9.01
N SER A 396 -3.02 -21.39 9.18
CA SER A 396 -2.37 -22.59 8.69
C SER A 396 -2.96 -23.04 7.35
N THR A 397 -2.20 -22.92 6.28
CA THR A 397 -2.62 -23.43 4.96
C THR A 397 -2.74 -24.95 4.90
N THR A 398 -2.16 -25.68 5.87
CA THR A 398 -2.21 -27.14 5.94
C THR A 398 -3.47 -27.64 6.61
N THR A 399 -3.89 -27.01 7.71
CA THR A 399 -5.05 -27.46 8.51
C THR A 399 -6.29 -26.60 8.26
N GLY A 400 -6.12 -25.40 7.72
CA GLY A 400 -7.21 -24.40 7.60
C GLY A 400 -7.50 -23.66 8.90
N ASP A 401 -6.70 -23.87 9.96
CA ASP A 401 -6.90 -23.22 11.26
C ASP A 401 -6.51 -21.76 11.17
N PHE A 402 -7.39 -20.89 11.65
CA PHE A 402 -7.17 -19.44 11.76
C PHE A 402 -7.34 -19.02 13.21
N ARG A 403 -6.47 -18.13 13.68
CA ARG A 403 -6.56 -17.48 14.99
C ARG A 403 -6.31 -15.98 14.90
N LEU A 404 -7.17 -15.22 15.59
CA LEU A 404 -7.01 -13.80 15.86
C LEU A 404 -6.97 -13.59 17.38
N GLU A 405 -6.00 -12.79 17.87
CA GLU A 405 -5.99 -12.23 19.24
C GLU A 405 -5.90 -10.71 19.16
N PHE A 406 -6.62 -10.02 20.06
CA PHE A 406 -6.56 -8.56 20.17
C PHE A 406 -6.91 -8.09 21.57
N GLU A 407 -6.44 -6.90 21.92
CA GLU A 407 -6.72 -6.25 23.20
C GLU A 407 -7.86 -5.25 23.06
N GLU A 408 -8.68 -5.14 24.11
CA GLU A 408 -9.78 -4.18 24.24
C GLU A 408 -9.23 -2.73 24.24
N ASP A 409 -9.78 -1.84 23.40
CA ASP A 409 -9.44 -0.42 23.37
C ASP A 409 -10.68 0.52 23.39
N GLY A 410 -11.84 0.00 23.76
CA GLY A 410 -13.10 0.74 23.90
C GLY A 410 -13.95 0.78 22.61
N VAL A 411 -13.54 0.10 21.55
CA VAL A 411 -14.31 0.01 20.31
C VAL A 411 -15.47 -0.98 20.46
N THR A 412 -16.70 -0.50 20.27
CA THR A 412 -17.92 -1.32 20.44
C THR A 412 -18.46 -1.92 19.15
N ALA A 413 -17.91 -1.50 17.99
CA ALA A 413 -18.28 -2.09 16.72
C ALA A 413 -17.75 -3.54 16.62
N PRO A 414 -18.40 -4.43 15.85
CA PRO A 414 -17.92 -5.82 15.73
C PRO A 414 -16.59 -5.92 14.99
N THR A 415 -15.73 -6.84 15.43
CA THR A 415 -14.61 -7.35 14.62
C THR A 415 -15.16 -8.12 13.41
N VAL A 416 -14.60 -7.91 12.22
CA VAL A 416 -15.04 -8.54 10.97
C VAL A 416 -13.91 -9.40 10.41
N ILE A 417 -14.21 -10.68 10.16
CA ILE A 417 -13.25 -11.65 9.62
C ILE A 417 -13.79 -12.18 8.29
N TYR A 418 -12.98 -12.13 7.24
CA TYR A 418 -13.30 -12.77 5.96
C TYR A 418 -13.15 -14.29 6.06
N ILE A 419 -14.17 -15.03 5.59
CA ILE A 419 -14.26 -16.49 5.64
C ILE A 419 -14.36 -17.02 4.21
N PRO A 420 -13.23 -17.32 3.55
CA PRO A 420 -13.25 -17.72 2.15
C PRO A 420 -13.88 -19.11 1.95
N PRO A 421 -14.94 -19.25 1.12
CA PRO A 421 -15.57 -20.55 0.84
C PRO A 421 -14.62 -21.59 0.23
N ARG A 422 -13.55 -21.12 -0.48
CA ARG A 422 -12.55 -22.03 -1.05
C ARG A 422 -11.66 -22.69 0.01
N VAL A 423 -11.48 -22.05 1.19
CA VAL A 423 -10.76 -22.64 2.34
C VAL A 423 -11.72 -23.48 3.19
N TYR A 424 -12.97 -23.04 3.30
CA TYR A 424 -13.98 -23.66 4.16
C TYR A 424 -15.21 -24.12 3.38
N PRO A 425 -15.07 -25.09 2.43
CA PRO A 425 -16.16 -25.51 1.56
C PRO A 425 -17.30 -26.24 2.29
N ALA A 426 -17.02 -26.87 3.45
CA ALA A 426 -18.01 -27.52 4.30
C ALA A 426 -18.52 -26.61 5.45
N GLY A 427 -18.05 -25.36 5.52
CA GLY A 427 -18.33 -24.43 6.61
C GLY A 427 -17.23 -24.38 7.65
N ILE A 428 -17.50 -23.73 8.78
CA ILE A 428 -16.54 -23.48 9.85
C ILE A 428 -17.05 -23.92 11.21
N SER A 429 -16.12 -24.29 12.09
CA SER A 429 -16.28 -24.33 13.55
C SER A 429 -15.63 -23.12 14.16
N VAL A 430 -16.30 -22.44 15.10
CA VAL A 430 -15.79 -21.21 15.74
C VAL A 430 -15.75 -21.38 17.24
N GLN A 431 -14.64 -21.02 17.87
CA GLN A 431 -14.50 -20.86 19.31
C GLN A 431 -14.02 -19.44 19.61
N THR A 432 -14.51 -18.88 20.71
CA THR A 432 -14.17 -17.51 21.15
C THR A 432 -13.85 -17.50 22.62
N SER A 433 -13.03 -16.52 23.06
CA SER A 433 -12.76 -16.28 24.49
C SER A 433 -14.02 -15.90 25.26
N ASP A 434 -14.91 -15.15 24.61
CA ASP A 434 -16.07 -14.48 25.18
C ASP A 434 -17.02 -14.02 24.07
N GLY A 435 -17.99 -13.17 24.38
CA GLY A 435 -18.81 -12.47 23.40
C GLY A 435 -19.74 -13.35 22.59
N VAL A 436 -20.15 -12.82 21.45
CA VAL A 436 -21.04 -13.50 20.50
C VAL A 436 -20.55 -13.28 19.05
N TYR A 437 -20.83 -14.23 18.18
CA TYR A 437 -20.55 -14.08 16.75
C TYR A 437 -21.77 -14.40 15.89
N VAL A 438 -21.75 -13.81 14.69
CA VAL A 438 -22.74 -14.07 13.62
C VAL A 438 -21.96 -14.25 12.31
N THR A 439 -22.39 -15.19 11.48
CA THR A 439 -21.83 -15.37 10.12
C THR A 439 -22.81 -14.87 9.07
N ASP A 440 -22.31 -14.11 8.10
CA ASP A 440 -23.02 -13.73 6.89
C ASP A 440 -22.41 -14.48 5.70
N THR A 441 -23.17 -15.46 5.19
CA THR A 441 -22.73 -16.27 4.05
C THR A 441 -22.81 -15.52 2.71
N ALA A 442 -23.56 -14.41 2.63
CA ALA A 442 -23.67 -13.63 1.41
C ALA A 442 -22.42 -12.77 1.19
N SER A 443 -21.86 -12.22 2.27
CA SER A 443 -20.59 -11.48 2.23
C SER A 443 -19.35 -12.35 2.50
N ASN A 444 -19.54 -13.61 2.95
CA ASN A 444 -18.49 -14.49 3.45
C ASN A 444 -17.74 -13.87 4.64
N GLU A 445 -18.45 -13.33 5.60
CA GLU A 445 -17.89 -12.61 6.74
C GLU A 445 -18.42 -13.19 8.07
N LEU A 446 -17.55 -13.16 9.09
CA LEU A 446 -17.90 -13.41 10.47
C LEU A 446 -17.78 -12.09 11.24
N TYR A 447 -18.81 -11.76 12.00
CA TYR A 447 -18.90 -10.59 12.87
C TYR A 447 -18.82 -11.05 14.32
N PHE A 448 -17.80 -10.64 15.05
CA PHE A 448 -17.62 -10.94 16.46
C PHE A 448 -17.78 -9.68 17.29
N THR A 449 -18.68 -9.72 18.29
CA THR A 449 -18.86 -8.66 19.28
C THR A 449 -18.32 -9.13 20.61
N ALA A 450 -17.25 -8.52 21.06
CA ALA A 450 -16.56 -8.85 22.32
C ALA A 450 -17.38 -8.42 23.54
N THR A 451 -17.06 -8.98 24.71
CA THR A 451 -17.58 -8.56 26.00
C THR A 451 -16.63 -7.53 26.61
N SER A 452 -17.07 -6.30 26.81
CA SER A 452 -16.25 -5.16 27.26
C SER A 452 -15.58 -5.32 28.64
N SER A 453 -15.91 -6.35 29.43
CA SER A 453 -15.26 -6.66 30.68
C SER A 453 -13.99 -7.53 30.58
N VAL A 454 -13.69 -8.03 29.37
CA VAL A 454 -12.50 -8.85 29.07
C VAL A 454 -11.46 -7.95 28.42
N GLN A 455 -10.20 -8.10 28.82
CA GLN A 455 -9.11 -7.26 28.29
C GLN A 455 -8.46 -7.86 27.04
N LYS A 456 -8.46 -9.18 26.91
CA LYS A 456 -7.87 -9.88 25.77
C LYS A 456 -8.86 -10.85 25.15
N HIS A 457 -9.11 -10.68 23.86
CA HIS A 457 -10.04 -11.48 23.10
C HIS A 457 -9.30 -12.39 22.13
N TRP A 458 -9.90 -13.56 21.85
CA TRP A 458 -9.42 -14.42 20.78
C TRP A 458 -10.59 -15.12 20.07
N ILE A 459 -10.35 -15.44 18.81
CA ILE A 459 -11.27 -16.15 17.92
C ILE A 459 -10.46 -17.22 17.19
N ASP A 460 -10.87 -18.49 17.37
CA ASP A 460 -10.36 -19.63 16.62
C ASP A 460 -11.40 -20.09 15.61
N ILE A 461 -10.98 -20.27 14.38
CA ILE A 461 -11.81 -20.76 13.27
C ILE A 461 -11.11 -21.97 12.67
N THR A 462 -11.83 -23.10 12.58
CA THR A 462 -11.36 -24.32 11.94
C THR A 462 -12.35 -24.80 10.89
N PRO A 463 -11.92 -25.60 9.90
CA PRO A 463 -12.86 -26.24 8.99
C PRO A 463 -13.93 -27.05 9.77
N ALA A 464 -15.17 -27.02 9.31
CA ALA A 464 -16.19 -27.90 9.86
C ALA A 464 -15.79 -29.36 9.62
N PRO A 465 -16.12 -30.29 10.57
CA PRO A 465 -15.78 -31.70 10.47
C PRO A 465 -16.47 -32.42 9.29
#